data_6035af2059a0bbc6c4c7955890ab3355
#
_entry.id   6035af2059a0bbc6c4c7955890ab3355
#
_cell.length_a   1.000
_cell.length_b   1.000
_cell.length_c   1.000
_cell.angle_alpha   90.00
_cell.angle_beta   90.00
_cell.angle_gamma   90.00
#
_symmetry.space_group_name_H-M   'P 1'
#
loop_
_entity.id
_entity.type
_entity.pdbx_description
1 polymer ?
#
loop_
_entity_poly.entity_id
_entity_poly.type
_entity_poly.pdbx_seq_one_letter_code
_entity_poly.pdbx_strand_id
1 'polypeptide(L)'
;VFPIFWVVLLSFREQKGQYITSFWPKKFTMANYVKLFTDTALFNFPKWFLNTLFVAICSCILTTFFVLAISYCLSRLRFKIRKPYMNVAMILGMFPGFMSMIAVYYILKGFGLTKGPMIFLALIMVYSGGAGLGFYVSKGFFDTIPKALDEAAIVDGATKWDVFSKIIMPL
;
A
#
# COMPACT_ATOMS: atom_id res chain seq x y z
N VAL A 1 -8.06 -8.73 19.76
CA VAL A 1 -7.14 -9.85 20.03
C VAL A 1 -7.87 -11.19 20.03
N PHE A 2 -9.02 -11.35 20.74
CA PHE A 2 -9.77 -12.61 20.82
C PHE A 2 -10.13 -13.25 19.46
N PRO A 3 -10.69 -12.54 18.45
CA PRO A 3 -11.03 -13.16 17.16
C PRO A 3 -9.82 -13.72 16.42
N ILE A 4 -8.68 -13.05 16.49
CA ILE A 4 -7.44 -13.52 15.85
C ILE A 4 -6.96 -14.80 16.51
N PHE A 5 -6.88 -14.81 17.83
CA PHE A 5 -6.52 -16.01 18.60
C PHE A 5 -7.45 -17.19 18.28
N TRP A 6 -8.75 -16.93 18.20
CA TRP A 6 -9.76 -17.93 17.85
C TRP A 6 -9.55 -18.53 16.46
N VAL A 7 -9.32 -17.71 15.46
CA VAL A 7 -9.03 -18.18 14.08
C VAL A 7 -7.78 -19.03 14.04
N VAL A 8 -6.71 -18.59 14.72
CA VAL A 8 -5.46 -19.38 14.81
C VAL A 8 -5.70 -20.72 15.51
N LEU A 9 -6.45 -20.73 16.61
CA LEU A 9 -6.78 -21.97 17.32
C LEU A 9 -7.61 -22.93 16.45
N LEU A 10 -8.57 -22.42 15.69
CA LEU A 10 -9.38 -23.18 14.75
C LEU A 10 -8.56 -23.78 13.61
N SER A 11 -7.53 -23.08 13.13
CA SER A 11 -6.71 -23.57 12.02
C SER A 11 -5.96 -24.86 12.33
N PHE A 12 -5.68 -25.12 13.61
CA PHE A 12 -5.04 -26.35 14.09
C PHE A 12 -6.02 -27.47 14.46
N ARG A 13 -7.32 -27.29 14.24
CA ARG A 13 -8.33 -28.26 14.64
C ARG A 13 -8.55 -29.32 13.57
N GLU A 14 -8.58 -30.61 13.97
CA GLU A 14 -8.86 -31.74 13.07
C GLU A 14 -10.35 -31.83 12.69
N GLN A 15 -11.26 -31.40 13.58
CA GLN A 15 -12.71 -31.52 13.38
C GLN A 15 -13.22 -30.61 12.26
N LYS A 16 -13.89 -31.24 11.27
CA LYS A 16 -14.62 -30.55 10.19
C LYS A 16 -16.09 -30.45 10.59
N GLY A 17 -16.60 -29.23 10.79
CA GLY A 17 -18.01 -29.03 11.05
C GLY A 17 -18.35 -27.58 11.35
N GLN A 18 -19.60 -27.19 11.05
CA GLN A 18 -20.08 -25.83 11.33
C GLN A 18 -20.31 -25.57 12.83
N TYR A 19 -20.46 -26.64 13.63
CA TYR A 19 -20.74 -26.53 15.06
C TYR A 19 -19.51 -26.90 15.88
N ILE A 20 -18.99 -25.93 16.59
CA ILE A 20 -17.85 -26.09 17.48
C ILE A 20 -18.41 -26.37 18.87
N THR A 21 -18.26 -27.61 19.35
CA THR A 21 -18.78 -28.07 20.66
C THR A 21 -17.83 -27.82 21.82
N SER A 22 -16.57 -27.47 21.57
CA SER A 22 -15.57 -27.22 22.61
C SER A 22 -14.67 -26.05 22.25
N PHE A 23 -14.29 -25.22 23.24
CA PHE A 23 -13.40 -24.09 23.04
C PHE A 23 -11.99 -24.55 22.59
N TRP A 24 -11.43 -25.55 23.28
CA TRP A 24 -10.12 -26.12 22.93
C TRP A 24 -10.24 -27.25 21.90
N PRO A 25 -9.29 -27.34 20.94
CA PRO A 25 -9.22 -28.48 20.04
C PRO A 25 -9.00 -29.78 20.81
N LYS A 26 -9.80 -30.80 20.56
CA LYS A 26 -9.58 -32.16 21.14
C LYS A 26 -8.34 -32.83 20.58
N LYS A 27 -8.00 -32.50 19.30
CA LYS A 27 -6.77 -32.93 18.64
C LYS A 27 -6.22 -31.78 17.81
N PHE A 28 -4.92 -31.57 17.87
CA PHE A 28 -4.18 -30.62 17.06
C PHE A 28 -3.67 -31.32 15.79
N THR A 29 -3.83 -30.65 14.65
CA THR A 29 -3.37 -31.18 13.37
C THR A 29 -2.80 -30.06 12.50
N MET A 30 -1.77 -30.38 11.71
CA MET A 30 -1.24 -29.54 10.66
C MET A 30 -1.86 -29.84 9.28
N ALA A 31 -2.79 -30.81 9.21
CA ALA A 31 -3.38 -31.26 7.95
C ALA A 31 -4.06 -30.14 7.16
N ASN A 32 -4.65 -29.16 7.84
CA ASN A 32 -5.27 -28.01 7.19
C ASN A 32 -4.24 -27.16 6.42
N TYR A 33 -3.06 -26.96 7.00
CA TYR A 33 -1.96 -26.24 6.35
C TYR A 33 -1.36 -27.04 5.19
N VAL A 34 -1.09 -28.33 5.42
CA VAL A 34 -0.61 -29.21 4.34
C VAL A 34 -1.60 -29.20 3.17
N LYS A 35 -2.90 -29.36 3.46
CA LYS A 35 -3.94 -29.31 2.43
C LYS A 35 -3.99 -27.95 1.70
N LEU A 36 -3.83 -26.84 2.41
CA LEU A 36 -3.83 -25.49 1.83
C LEU A 36 -2.73 -25.31 0.77
N PHE A 37 -1.56 -25.93 0.99
CA PHE A 37 -0.43 -25.83 0.08
C PHE A 37 -0.37 -26.91 -1.01
N THR A 38 -1.00 -28.08 -0.78
CA THR A 38 -0.93 -29.23 -1.70
C THR A 38 -2.18 -29.42 -2.54
N ASP A 39 -3.36 -29.08 -2.01
CA ASP A 39 -4.64 -29.27 -2.70
C ASP A 39 -4.94 -28.06 -3.60
N THR A 40 -4.48 -28.15 -4.85
CA THR A 40 -4.69 -27.10 -5.85
C THR A 40 -5.95 -27.29 -6.69
N ALA A 41 -6.73 -28.36 -6.45
CA ALA A 41 -7.91 -28.69 -7.27
C ALA A 41 -9.05 -27.66 -7.12
N LEU A 42 -9.31 -27.22 -5.89
CA LEU A 42 -10.34 -26.20 -5.59
C LEU A 42 -9.76 -24.80 -5.44
N PHE A 43 -8.61 -24.69 -4.77
CA PHE A 43 -8.00 -23.41 -4.42
C PHE A 43 -6.48 -23.47 -4.62
N ASN A 44 -5.96 -22.71 -5.55
CA ASN A 44 -4.50 -22.59 -5.72
C ASN A 44 -3.96 -21.48 -4.81
N PHE A 45 -3.94 -21.72 -3.49
CA PHE A 45 -3.49 -20.74 -2.49
C PHE A 45 -2.07 -20.23 -2.74
N PRO A 46 -1.06 -21.06 -3.03
CA PRO A 46 0.29 -20.57 -3.31
C PRO A 46 0.34 -19.54 -4.44
N LYS A 47 -0.37 -19.81 -5.53
CA LYS A 47 -0.45 -18.89 -6.67
C LYS A 47 -1.14 -17.57 -6.29
N TRP A 48 -2.23 -17.63 -5.55
CA TRP A 48 -2.95 -16.43 -5.11
C TRP A 48 -2.11 -15.59 -4.16
N PHE A 49 -1.44 -16.26 -3.22
CA PHE A 49 -0.53 -15.60 -2.29
C PHE A 49 0.62 -14.90 -3.01
N LEU A 50 1.28 -15.58 -3.95
CA LEU A 50 2.36 -14.99 -4.74
C LEU A 50 1.89 -13.83 -5.61
N ASN A 51 0.72 -13.93 -6.24
CA ASN A 51 0.14 -12.84 -7.01
C ASN A 51 -0.13 -11.60 -6.14
N THR A 52 -0.74 -11.81 -4.97
CA THR A 52 -1.02 -10.72 -4.02
C THR A 52 0.27 -10.13 -3.48
N LEU A 53 1.24 -10.96 -3.13
CA LEU A 53 2.55 -10.52 -2.64
C LEU A 53 3.30 -9.69 -3.69
N PHE A 54 3.29 -10.13 -4.95
CA PHE A 54 3.88 -9.38 -6.06
C PHE A 54 3.26 -7.99 -6.22
N VAL A 55 1.92 -7.92 -6.29
CA VAL A 55 1.22 -6.63 -6.38
C VAL A 55 1.50 -5.76 -5.16
N ALA A 56 1.48 -6.34 -3.97
CA ALA A 56 1.72 -5.60 -2.73
C ALA A 56 3.14 -5.00 -2.66
N ILE A 57 4.17 -5.78 -3.02
CA ILE A 57 5.56 -5.30 -3.03
C ILE A 57 5.74 -4.19 -4.05
N CYS A 58 5.28 -4.40 -5.30
CA CYS A 58 5.41 -3.39 -6.35
C CYS A 58 4.65 -2.11 -6.00
N SER A 59 3.42 -2.23 -5.50
CA SER A 59 2.62 -1.08 -5.08
C SER A 59 3.24 -0.36 -3.89
N CYS A 60 3.77 -1.08 -2.91
CA CYS A 60 4.43 -0.50 -1.74
C CYS A 60 5.63 0.37 -2.15
N ILE A 61 6.51 -0.16 -3.00
CA ILE A 61 7.70 0.57 -3.49
C ILE A 61 7.28 1.84 -4.23
N LEU A 62 6.36 1.71 -5.19
CA LEU A 62 5.91 2.85 -6.01
C LEU A 62 5.16 3.89 -5.18
N THR A 63 4.25 3.45 -4.30
CA THR A 63 3.49 4.34 -3.41
C THR A 63 4.43 5.13 -2.50
N THR A 64 5.38 4.44 -1.86
CA THR A 64 6.34 5.09 -0.96
C THR A 64 7.18 6.11 -1.73
N PHE A 65 7.68 5.74 -2.91
CA PHE A 65 8.44 6.66 -3.76
C PHE A 65 7.61 7.91 -4.12
N PHE A 66 6.40 7.74 -4.62
CA PHE A 66 5.54 8.89 -5.00
C PHE A 66 5.14 9.73 -3.79
N VAL A 67 4.77 9.12 -2.67
CA VAL A 67 4.42 9.86 -1.45
C VAL A 67 5.59 10.71 -0.98
N LEU A 68 6.79 10.15 -0.89
CA LEU A 68 7.96 10.87 -0.44
C LEU A 68 8.38 11.97 -1.44
N ALA A 69 8.40 11.67 -2.73
CA ALA A 69 8.75 12.65 -3.77
C ALA A 69 7.77 13.83 -3.78
N ILE A 70 6.46 13.57 -3.77
CA ILE A 70 5.42 14.61 -3.76
C ILE A 70 5.50 15.42 -2.46
N SER A 71 5.65 14.77 -1.31
CA SER A 71 5.76 15.42 0.00
C SER A 71 6.97 16.34 0.07
N TYR A 72 8.12 15.88 -0.41
CA TYR A 72 9.33 16.69 -0.49
C TYR A 72 9.14 17.90 -1.41
N CYS A 73 8.61 17.70 -2.62
CA CYS A 73 8.32 18.79 -3.55
C CYS A 73 7.37 19.81 -2.92
N LEU A 74 6.31 19.37 -2.25
CA LEU A 74 5.33 20.24 -1.60
C LEU A 74 5.85 20.90 -0.31
N SER A 75 6.86 20.35 0.34
CA SER A 75 7.48 20.96 1.53
C SER A 75 8.59 21.96 1.15
N ARG A 76 9.52 21.56 0.27
CA ARG A 76 10.75 22.29 0.02
C ARG A 76 10.73 23.17 -1.22
N LEU A 77 10.03 22.77 -2.28
CA LEU A 77 10.02 23.55 -3.50
C LEU A 77 8.95 24.64 -3.49
N ARG A 78 9.29 25.79 -4.05
CA ARG A 78 8.37 26.94 -4.20
C ARG A 78 7.88 27.01 -5.65
N PHE A 79 6.60 26.69 -5.87
CA PHE A 79 5.96 26.80 -7.17
C PHE A 79 4.51 27.29 -7.05
N LYS A 80 4.02 27.99 -8.08
CA LYS A 80 2.72 28.68 -8.04
C LYS A 80 1.53 27.77 -7.79
N ILE A 81 1.57 26.52 -8.28
CA ILE A 81 0.45 25.57 -8.21
C ILE A 81 0.41 24.77 -6.89
N ARG A 82 1.36 24.98 -5.97
CA ARG A 82 1.45 24.22 -4.71
C ARG A 82 0.16 24.26 -3.88
N LYS A 83 -0.37 25.46 -3.60
CA LYS A 83 -1.60 25.63 -2.81
C LYS A 83 -2.85 25.09 -3.52
N PRO A 84 -3.10 25.47 -4.80
CA PRO A 84 -4.21 24.87 -5.56
C PRO A 84 -4.18 23.34 -5.62
N TYR A 85 -3.01 22.75 -5.87
CA TYR A 85 -2.83 21.30 -5.90
C TYR A 85 -3.25 20.64 -4.57
N MET A 86 -2.78 21.19 -3.44
CA MET A 86 -3.13 20.67 -2.12
C MET A 86 -4.64 20.74 -1.85
N ASN A 87 -5.28 21.85 -2.21
CA ASN A 87 -6.73 22.02 -2.03
C ASN A 87 -7.52 21.04 -2.89
N VAL A 88 -7.16 20.87 -4.16
CA VAL A 88 -7.81 19.91 -5.06
C VAL A 88 -7.62 18.48 -4.57
N ALA A 89 -6.40 18.11 -4.16
CA ALA A 89 -6.14 16.77 -3.63
C ALA A 89 -6.95 16.50 -2.36
N MET A 90 -7.13 17.48 -1.49
CA MET A 90 -7.97 17.36 -0.29
C MET A 90 -9.45 17.17 -0.65
N ILE A 91 -9.97 17.96 -1.59
CA ILE A 91 -11.36 17.82 -2.08
C ILE A 91 -11.57 16.43 -2.71
N LEU A 92 -10.65 15.98 -3.57
CA LEU A 92 -10.72 14.66 -4.19
C LEU A 92 -10.65 13.52 -3.15
N GLY A 93 -9.87 13.69 -2.07
CA GLY A 93 -9.80 12.74 -0.98
C GLY A 93 -11.09 12.61 -0.14
N MET A 94 -12.02 13.56 -0.27
CA MET A 94 -13.33 13.51 0.41
C MET A 94 -14.37 12.69 -0.37
N PHE A 95 -14.09 12.33 -1.63
CA PHE A 95 -15.01 11.49 -2.41
C PHE A 95 -15.09 10.07 -1.86
N PRO A 96 -16.28 9.47 -1.78
CA PRO A 96 -16.45 8.09 -1.34
C PRO A 96 -15.66 7.12 -2.22
N GLY A 97 -14.82 6.28 -1.61
CA GLY A 97 -13.91 5.38 -2.33
C GLY A 97 -14.59 4.43 -3.30
N PHE A 98 -15.84 4.01 -3.02
CA PHE A 98 -16.60 3.14 -3.93
C PHE A 98 -16.97 3.82 -5.26
N MET A 99 -17.25 5.14 -5.25
CA MET A 99 -17.53 5.90 -6.48
C MET A 99 -16.28 5.99 -7.35
N SER A 100 -15.14 6.28 -6.73
CA SER A 100 -13.84 6.31 -7.40
C SER A 100 -13.49 4.95 -7.99
N MET A 101 -13.79 3.85 -7.29
CA MET A 101 -13.53 2.49 -7.75
C MET A 101 -14.29 2.16 -9.05
N ILE A 102 -15.56 2.56 -9.16
CA ILE A 102 -16.34 2.35 -10.38
C ILE A 102 -15.75 3.12 -11.55
N ALA A 103 -15.43 4.40 -11.36
CA ALA A 103 -14.84 5.24 -12.40
C ALA A 103 -13.49 4.68 -12.88
N VAL A 104 -12.61 4.30 -11.94
CA VAL A 104 -11.31 3.70 -12.24
C VAL A 104 -11.46 2.39 -13.01
N TYR A 105 -12.41 1.54 -12.64
CA TYR A 105 -12.69 0.30 -13.39
C TYR A 105 -13.02 0.57 -14.86
N TYR A 106 -13.92 1.51 -15.14
CA TYR A 106 -14.28 1.83 -16.52
C TYR A 106 -13.13 2.46 -17.32
N ILE A 107 -12.31 3.29 -16.68
CA ILE A 107 -11.11 3.85 -17.29
C ILE A 107 -10.13 2.73 -17.65
N LEU A 108 -9.81 1.84 -16.73
CA LEU A 108 -8.91 0.71 -16.96
C LEU A 108 -9.45 -0.26 -18.01
N LYS A 109 -10.77 -0.46 -18.04
CA LYS A 109 -11.44 -1.25 -19.08
C LYS A 109 -11.29 -0.62 -20.45
N GLY A 110 -11.41 0.70 -20.55
CA GLY A 110 -11.20 1.44 -21.81
C GLY A 110 -9.77 1.27 -22.34
N PHE A 111 -8.77 1.19 -21.46
CA PHE A 111 -7.38 0.90 -21.81
C PHE A 111 -7.06 -0.59 -22.00
N GLY A 112 -8.03 -1.50 -21.86
CA GLY A 112 -7.82 -2.94 -22.00
C GLY A 112 -7.04 -3.60 -20.84
N LEU A 113 -6.85 -2.89 -19.72
CA LEU A 113 -6.03 -3.33 -18.57
C LEU A 113 -6.78 -4.24 -17.58
N THR A 114 -8.04 -4.61 -17.87
CA THR A 114 -8.87 -5.42 -16.96
C THR A 114 -8.82 -6.92 -17.24
N LYS A 115 -8.00 -7.37 -18.20
CA LYS A 115 -7.94 -8.78 -18.63
C LYS A 115 -6.51 -9.30 -18.64
N GLY A 116 -6.37 -10.61 -18.39
CA GLY A 116 -5.09 -11.31 -18.47
C GLY A 116 -4.02 -10.75 -17.52
N PRO A 117 -2.73 -10.84 -17.88
CA PRO A 117 -1.62 -10.36 -17.06
C PRO A 117 -1.63 -8.85 -16.79
N MET A 118 -2.30 -8.07 -17.65
CA MET A 118 -2.40 -6.61 -17.51
C MET A 118 -3.17 -6.18 -16.25
N ILE A 119 -3.95 -7.09 -15.64
CA ILE A 119 -4.66 -6.81 -14.40
C ILE A 119 -3.70 -6.51 -13.23
N PHE A 120 -2.51 -7.11 -13.23
CA PHE A 120 -1.49 -6.81 -12.21
C PHE A 120 -0.98 -5.38 -12.34
N LEU A 121 -0.72 -4.93 -13.58
CA LEU A 121 -0.34 -3.55 -13.85
C LEU A 121 -1.43 -2.58 -13.41
N ALA A 122 -2.69 -2.88 -13.76
CA ALA A 122 -3.85 -2.08 -13.36
C ALA A 122 -3.94 -1.94 -11.83
N LEU A 123 -3.81 -3.05 -11.08
CA LEU A 123 -3.85 -3.04 -9.61
C LEU A 123 -2.70 -2.23 -9.03
N ILE A 124 -1.47 -2.41 -9.55
CA ILE A 124 -0.31 -1.65 -9.09
C ILE A 124 -0.52 -0.14 -9.32
N MET A 125 -1.03 0.26 -10.49
CA MET A 125 -1.34 1.67 -10.78
C MET A 125 -2.40 2.24 -9.83
N VAL A 126 -3.48 1.50 -9.58
CA VAL A 126 -4.56 1.94 -8.68
C VAL A 126 -4.07 2.10 -7.26
N TYR A 127 -3.36 1.11 -6.73
CA TYR A 127 -2.84 1.16 -5.36
C TYR A 127 -1.74 2.22 -5.21
N SER A 128 -0.89 2.41 -6.22
CA SER A 128 0.14 3.44 -6.19
C SER A 128 -0.42 4.85 -6.29
N GLY A 129 -1.50 5.05 -7.07
CA GLY A 129 -2.17 6.34 -7.24
C GLY A 129 -3.09 6.72 -6.07
N GLY A 130 -3.59 5.73 -5.33
CA GLY A 130 -4.55 5.92 -4.23
C GLY A 130 -3.97 6.53 -2.94
N ALA A 131 -2.68 6.81 -2.88
CA ALA A 131 -1.99 7.36 -1.70
C ALA A 131 -2.32 8.85 -1.40
N GLY A 132 -3.41 9.38 -1.93
CA GLY A 132 -3.75 10.79 -1.98
C GLY A 132 -3.67 11.58 -0.67
N LEU A 133 -3.90 10.96 0.49
CA LEU A 133 -3.73 11.61 1.80
C LEU A 133 -2.39 11.31 2.47
N GLY A 134 -1.67 10.28 2.06
CA GLY A 134 -0.39 9.90 2.65
C GLY A 134 0.67 10.99 2.52
N PHE A 135 0.65 11.74 1.42
CA PHE A 135 1.61 12.83 1.22
C PHE A 135 1.39 14.02 2.19
N TYR A 136 0.18 14.24 2.72
CA TYR A 136 -0.05 15.28 3.73
C TYR A 136 0.68 14.97 5.03
N VAL A 137 0.59 13.71 5.48
CA VAL A 137 1.27 13.27 6.71
C VAL A 137 2.78 13.39 6.53
N SER A 138 3.32 12.83 5.45
CA SER A 138 4.74 12.88 5.15
C SER A 138 5.25 14.31 4.93
N LYS A 139 4.44 15.16 4.28
CA LYS A 139 4.76 16.60 4.14
C LYS A 139 4.83 17.29 5.50
N GLY A 140 3.88 17.00 6.40
CA GLY A 140 3.89 17.52 7.77
C GLY A 140 5.20 17.19 8.47
N PHE A 141 5.68 15.94 8.34
CA PHE A 141 6.99 15.54 8.85
C PHE A 141 8.14 16.34 8.22
N PHE A 142 8.21 16.44 6.90
CA PHE A 142 9.25 17.22 6.22
C PHE A 142 9.23 18.71 6.61
N ASP A 143 8.06 19.27 6.92
CA ASP A 143 7.94 20.67 7.37
C ASP A 143 8.55 20.89 8.77
N THR A 144 8.69 19.86 9.60
CA THR A 144 9.33 19.95 10.93
C THR A 144 10.85 20.02 10.86
N ILE A 145 11.45 19.55 9.75
CA ILE A 145 12.91 19.55 9.57
C ILE A 145 13.38 20.98 9.27
N PRO A 146 14.35 21.54 10.02
CA PRO A 146 14.85 22.88 9.80
C PRO A 146 15.43 23.09 8.40
N LYS A 147 15.03 24.18 7.73
CA LYS A 147 15.55 24.51 6.39
C LYS A 147 17.03 24.85 6.38
N ALA A 148 17.58 25.23 7.53
CA ALA A 148 19.00 25.48 7.69
C ALA A 148 19.88 24.30 7.28
N LEU A 149 19.37 23.06 7.41
CA LEU A 149 20.09 21.85 6.96
C LEU A 149 20.18 21.79 5.43
N ASP A 150 19.11 22.16 4.73
CA ASP A 150 19.10 22.23 3.26
C ASP A 150 20.08 23.31 2.77
N GLU A 151 20.05 24.48 3.44
CA GLU A 151 20.88 25.64 3.10
C GLU A 151 22.37 25.35 3.34
N ALA A 152 22.72 24.74 4.48
CA ALA A 152 24.09 24.34 4.78
C ALA A 152 24.62 23.35 3.74
N ALA A 153 23.84 22.32 3.40
CA ALA A 153 24.21 21.36 2.38
C ALA A 153 24.44 21.98 0.99
N ILE A 154 23.63 22.95 0.61
CA ILE A 154 23.80 23.68 -0.67
C ILE A 154 25.09 24.49 -0.67
N VAL A 155 25.43 25.13 0.46
CA VAL A 155 26.71 25.84 0.62
C VAL A 155 27.90 24.87 0.48
N ASP A 156 27.77 23.65 0.97
CA ASP A 156 28.76 22.59 0.84
C ASP A 156 28.80 21.98 -0.58
N GLY A 157 28.01 22.48 -1.51
CA GLY A 157 27.99 22.04 -2.92
C GLY A 157 27.08 20.88 -3.22
N ALA A 158 26.19 20.47 -2.30
CA ALA A 158 25.22 19.41 -2.54
C ALA A 158 24.15 19.83 -3.57
N THR A 159 23.81 18.90 -4.47
CA THR A 159 22.68 19.07 -5.37
C THR A 159 21.36 18.91 -4.62
N LYS A 160 20.25 19.36 -5.20
CA LYS A 160 18.91 19.15 -4.59
C LYS A 160 18.57 17.67 -4.40
N TRP A 161 19.10 16.80 -5.24
CA TRP A 161 18.96 15.35 -5.10
C TRP A 161 19.78 14.81 -3.94
N ASP A 162 21.00 15.34 -3.72
CA ASP A 162 21.82 14.96 -2.57
C ASP A 162 21.16 15.38 -1.26
N VAL A 163 20.61 16.60 -1.22
CA VAL A 163 19.84 17.09 -0.05
C VAL A 163 18.69 16.14 0.25
N PHE A 164 17.90 15.77 -0.77
CA PHE A 164 16.78 14.85 -0.59
C PHE A 164 17.24 13.46 -0.13
N SER A 165 18.17 12.84 -0.87
CA SER A 165 18.51 11.42 -0.69
C SER A 165 19.47 11.14 0.47
N LYS A 166 20.39 12.07 0.78
CA LYS A 166 21.46 11.85 1.77
C LYS A 166 21.23 12.57 3.09
N ILE A 167 20.37 13.59 3.10
CA ILE A 167 20.15 14.41 4.31
C ILE A 167 18.71 14.23 4.83
N ILE A 168 17.72 14.51 3.97
CA ILE A 168 16.31 14.53 4.40
C ILE A 168 15.72 13.14 4.56
N MET A 169 16.03 12.20 3.64
CA MET A 169 15.49 10.85 3.67
C MET A 169 16.01 9.97 4.82
N PRO A 170 17.26 10.10 5.29
CA PRO A 170 17.75 9.31 6.42
C PRO A 170 17.26 9.80 7.79
N LEU A 171 16.71 11.02 7.89
CA LEU A 171 16.11 11.59 9.10
C LEU A 171 14.71 11.04 9.34
#